data_3d7bf414f0b3072e623282f7e441de86
#
_entry.id   3d7bf414f0b3072e623282f7e441de86
#
_cell.length_a   1.000
_cell.length_b   1.000
_cell.length_c   1.000
_cell.angle_alpha   90.00
_cell.angle_beta   90.00
_cell.angle_gamma   90.00
#
_symmetry.space_group_name_H-M   'P 1'
#
loop_
_entity.id
_entity.type
_entity.pdbx_description
1 polymer ?
#
loop_
_entity_poly.entity_id
_entity_poly.type
_entity_poly.pdbx_seq_one_letter_code
_entity_poly.pdbx_strand_id
1 'polypeptide(L)' 'MSKYDKGPETIQERIDRLQGYYDDPNNGLNKCFIVQRIKELKQKQLQKELEKRNFFRIFTR' A
#
# COMPACT_ATOMS: atom_id res chain seq x y z
N MET A 1 11.05 22.55 4.91
CA MET A 1 10.69 22.37 4.75
C MET A 1 9.96 21.58 4.50
N SER A 2 9.44 21.74 4.27
CA SER A 2 8.47 21.11 4.13
C SER A 2 8.45 20.08 3.22
N LYS A 3 9.25 19.93 2.35
CA LYS A 3 9.19 18.85 1.47
C LYS A 3 9.45 17.57 2.20
N TYR A 4 9.97 17.62 3.36
CA TYR A 4 10.13 16.41 4.10
C TYR A 4 8.95 16.09 4.92
N ASP A 5 8.02 17.01 5.01
CA ASP A 5 6.90 16.79 5.83
C ASP A 5 5.76 16.33 5.09
N LYS A 6 5.82 15.35 4.28
CA LYS A 6 4.68 14.88 3.62
C LYS A 6 3.84 14.01 4.47
N GLY A 7 4.15 13.85 5.66
CA GLY A 7 3.32 13.02 6.51
C GLY A 7 3.62 11.55 6.35
N PRO A 8 2.78 10.71 6.92
CA PRO A 8 3.04 9.27 6.89
C PRO A 8 2.94 8.72 5.50
N GLU A 9 3.68 7.68 5.27
CA GLU A 9 3.69 7.01 4.00
C GLU A 9 2.33 6.41 3.71
N THR A 10 1.85 6.58 2.50
CA THR A 10 0.59 5.96 2.13
C THR A 10 0.83 4.50 1.80
N ILE A 11 -0.24 3.75 1.73
CA ILE A 11 -0.13 2.33 1.40
C ILE A 11 0.43 2.18 -0.01
N GLN A 12 0.02 3.05 -0.91
CA GLN A 12 0.51 2.99 -2.27
C GLN A 12 2.02 3.19 -2.32
N GLU A 13 2.52 4.11 -1.54
CA GLU A 13 3.95 4.35 -1.52
C GLU A 13 4.71 3.13 -1.01
N ARG A 14 4.15 2.46 -0.05
CA ARG A 14 4.77 1.25 0.46
C ARG A 14 4.79 0.17 -0.59
N ILE A 15 3.70 0.03 -1.31
CA ILE A 15 3.64 -0.96 -2.37
C ILE A 15 4.69 -0.65 -3.43
N ASP A 16 4.80 0.61 -3.80
CA ASP A 16 5.78 1.00 -4.81
C ASP A 16 7.19 0.68 -4.36
N ARG A 17 7.48 0.93 -3.10
CA ARG A 17 8.80 0.66 -2.58
C ARG A 17 9.10 -0.83 -2.64
N LEU A 18 8.14 -1.65 -2.22
CA LEU A 18 8.34 -3.08 -2.25
C LEU A 18 8.48 -3.59 -3.67
N GLN A 19 7.74 -2.99 -4.58
CA GLN A 19 7.85 -3.36 -5.97
C GLN A 19 9.26 -3.12 -6.48
N GLY A 20 9.85 -2.02 -6.06
CA GLY A 20 11.22 -1.72 -6.43
C GLY A 20 12.18 -2.76 -5.91
N TYR A 21 11.98 -3.20 -4.67
CA TYR A 21 12.82 -4.24 -4.11
C TYR A 21 12.65 -5.55 -4.89
N TYR A 22 11.45 -5.83 -5.28
CA TYR A 22 11.18 -7.06 -6.01
C TYR A 22 11.94 -7.07 -7.34
N ASP A 23 12.03 -5.91 -7.96
CA ASP A 23 12.70 -5.80 -9.24
C ASP A 23 14.21 -5.70 -9.10
N ASP A 24 14.70 -5.46 -7.92
CA ASP A 24 16.13 -5.27 -7.71
C ASP A 24 16.80 -6.61 -7.48
N PRO A 25 17.69 -7.03 -8.35
CA PRO A 25 18.35 -8.32 -8.18
C PRO A 25 19.33 -8.34 -7.02
N ASN A 26 19.70 -7.17 -6.54
CA ASN A 26 20.71 -7.11 -5.48
C ASN A 26 20.13 -6.93 -4.11
N ASN A 27 18.83 -6.94 -3.96
CA ASN A 27 18.32 -6.56 -2.65
C ASN A 27 18.45 -7.70 -1.69
N GLY A 28 18.65 -8.75 -1.77
CA GLY A 28 18.84 -9.74 -0.74
C GLY A 28 17.58 -10.21 -0.03
N LEU A 29 16.46 -9.63 -0.36
CA LEU A 29 15.23 -10.06 0.28
C LEU A 29 14.59 -11.18 -0.52
N ASN A 30 13.82 -11.99 0.19
CA ASN A 30 13.14 -13.09 -0.46
C ASN A 30 11.97 -12.54 -1.28
N LYS A 31 11.93 -12.92 -2.54
CA LYS A 31 10.87 -12.42 -3.40
C LYS A 31 9.49 -12.85 -2.92
N CYS A 32 9.39 -14.04 -2.40
CA CYS A 32 8.11 -14.50 -1.87
C CYS A 32 7.64 -13.59 -0.75
N PHE A 33 8.56 -13.19 0.11
CA PHE A 33 8.22 -12.32 1.19
C PHE A 33 7.71 -10.98 0.66
N ILE A 34 8.39 -10.45 -0.34
CA ILE A 34 8.00 -9.16 -0.89
C ILE A 34 6.62 -9.26 -1.54
N VAL A 35 6.39 -10.30 -2.29
CA VAL A 35 5.10 -10.47 -2.93
C VAL A 35 3.99 -10.57 -1.91
N GLN A 36 4.24 -11.31 -0.86
CA GLN A 36 3.24 -11.48 0.18
C GLN A 36 2.93 -10.14 0.84
N ARG A 37 3.97 -9.37 1.08
CA ARG A 37 3.77 -8.07 1.70
C ARG A 37 2.95 -7.16 0.80
N ILE A 38 3.27 -7.16 -0.48
CA ILE A 38 2.54 -6.35 -1.43
C ILE A 38 1.07 -6.76 -1.46
N LYS A 39 0.81 -8.04 -1.43
CA LYS A 39 -0.55 -8.52 -1.42
C LYS A 39 -1.31 -8.02 -0.20
N GLU A 40 -0.68 -8.08 0.94
CA GLU A 40 -1.32 -7.62 2.16
C GLU A 40 -1.65 -6.14 2.08
N LEU A 41 -0.71 -5.37 1.58
CA LEU A 41 -0.94 -3.93 1.47
C LEU A 41 -2.04 -3.62 0.48
N LYS A 42 -2.07 -4.34 -0.60
CA LYS A 42 -3.12 -4.12 -1.59
C LYS A 42 -4.48 -4.46 -1.01
N GLN A 43 -4.55 -5.49 -0.22
CA GLN A 43 -5.81 -5.84 0.41
C GLN A 43 -6.26 -4.77 1.38
N LYS A 44 -5.33 -4.24 2.14
CA LYS A 44 -5.68 -3.16 3.05
C LYS A 44 -6.19 -1.95 2.29
N GLN A 45 -5.55 -1.65 1.19
CA GLN A 45 -5.96 -0.51 0.40
C GLN A 45 -7.37 -0.71 -0.14
N LEU A 46 -7.62 -1.90 -0.63
CA LEU A 46 -8.94 -2.20 -1.17
C LEU A 46 -9.99 -2.14 -0.08
N GLN A 47 -9.67 -2.65 1.08
CA GLN A 47 -10.61 -2.65 2.16
C GLN A 47 -10.97 -1.24 2.60
N LYS A 48 -10.00 -0.37 2.62
CA LYS A 48 -10.26 1.01 2.97
C LYS A 48 -11.22 1.64 1.97
N GLU A 49 -11.01 1.35 0.72
CA GLU A 49 -11.88 1.89 -0.29
C GLU A 49 -13.29 1.34 -0.16
N LEU A 50 -13.39 0.07 0.14
CA LEU A 50 -14.70 -0.54 0.31
C LEU A 50 -15.42 0.04 1.51
N GLU A 51 -14.69 0.28 2.56
CA GLU A 51 -15.29 0.87 3.75
C GLU A 51 -15.84 2.25 3.45
N LYS A 52 -15.09 3.02 2.70
CA LYS A 52 -15.55 4.33 2.33
C LYS A 52 -16.83 4.25 1.52
N ARG A 53 -16.87 3.32 0.60
CA ARG A 53 -18.03 3.16 -0.23
C ARG A 53 -19.23 2.72 0.58
N ASN A 54 -19.01 1.77 1.46
CA ASN A 54 -20.11 1.29 2.28
C ASN A 54 -20.67 2.40 3.14
N PHE A 55 -19.80 3.16 3.72
CA PHE A 55 -20.23 4.26 4.55
C PHE A 55 -21.08 5.24 3.74
N PHE A 56 -20.62 5.56 2.57
CA PHE A 56 -21.31 6.47 1.71
C PHE A 56 -22.66 5.91 1.32
N ARG A 57 -22.71 4.64 1.01
CA ARG A 57 -23.92 4.00 0.63
C ARG A 57 -24.94 4.06 1.74
N ILE A 58 -24.56 3.72 2.93
CA ILE A 58 -25.46 3.77 4.05
C ILE A 58 -25.98 5.16 4.23
N PHE A 59 -25.16 6.12 4.01
CA PHE A 59 -25.54 7.49 4.20
C PHE A 59 -26.57 7.94 3.18
N THR A 60 -26.44 7.48 1.99
CA THR A 60 -27.37 7.90 0.96
C THR A 60 -28.69 7.18 1.02
N ARG A 61 -28.84 6.19 1.84
CA ARG A 61 -30.10 5.54 1.98
C ARG A 61 -31.03 6.40 2.77
#